data_f0cd20e5d6ebb5c58572a23ce51c8130
#
_entry.id   f0cd20e5d6ebb5c58572a23ce51c8130
#
_cell.length_a   1.000
_cell.length_b   1.000
_cell.length_c   1.000
_cell.angle_alpha   90.00
_cell.angle_beta   90.00
_cell.angle_gamma   90.00
#
_symmetry.space_group_name_H-M   'P 1'
#
loop_
_entity.id
_entity.type
_entity.pdbx_description
1 polymer ?
#
loop_
_entity_poly.entity_id
_entity_poly.type
_entity_poly.pdbx_seq_one_letter_code
_entity_poly.pdbx_strand_id
1 'polypeptide(L)'
;MKQGDMADGLKETAATPRHFVWHGEMGDDMCAAFAEDGYLIIEDFFAADQCDALKAHAIGLMDNHQADEDLVVFSAAGQAHAKADYFRTSGDKIRFFLEEGAVDEAGQLQVPMREAVNKIGHNLHDLDSEFSAFSRAPQMRMVAEKLFTAPQLLQSMYICKNAHIGGEVNCHQDSTFLYTEPESCIGFWVALEDATPENGCLYAETGGHHGPLRALFQGLRGNGFQDKGGELAMRTLDTTPFGE
;
A
#
# COMPACT_ATOMS: atom_id res chain seq x y z
N MET A 1 23.68 3.96 4.39
CA MET A 1 23.90 2.75 5.21
C MET A 1 23.60 1.56 4.34
N LYS A 2 24.40 0.51 4.35
CA LYS A 2 24.30 -0.60 3.40
C LYS A 2 23.11 -1.49 3.77
N GLN A 3 22.33 -1.93 2.78
CA GLN A 3 21.18 -2.86 2.87
C GLN A 3 21.42 -4.15 3.66
N GLY A 4 22.63 -4.38 4.15
CA GLY A 4 23.02 -5.58 4.90
C GLY A 4 22.79 -5.54 6.42
N ASP A 5 22.56 -4.38 7.01
CA ASP A 5 22.59 -4.27 8.48
C ASP A 5 21.21 -4.36 9.15
N MET A 6 20.10 -4.28 8.42
CA MET A 6 18.76 -4.43 9.02
C MET A 6 18.21 -5.86 8.94
N ALA A 7 18.66 -6.67 7.99
CA ALA A 7 18.27 -8.09 7.94
C ALA A 7 18.84 -8.92 9.09
N ASP A 8 19.87 -8.44 9.76
CA ASP A 8 20.53 -9.15 10.86
C ASP A 8 19.90 -8.85 12.25
N GLY A 9 19.06 -7.80 12.37
CA GLY A 9 18.34 -7.46 13.60
C GLY A 9 16.98 -8.17 13.77
N LEU A 10 16.43 -8.73 12.70
CA LEU A 10 15.16 -9.47 12.70
C LEU A 10 15.33 -10.99 12.89
N LYS A 11 16.50 -11.43 13.31
CA LYS A 11 16.77 -12.84 13.61
C LYS A 11 16.26 -13.21 15.01
N GLU A 12 15.34 -14.17 14.97
CA GLU A 12 15.24 -15.20 16.02
C GLU A 12 13.97 -15.34 16.85
N THR A 13 12.79 -14.95 16.39
CA THR A 13 11.58 -15.63 16.91
C THR A 13 10.39 -15.58 15.95
N ALA A 14 10.56 -15.31 14.69
CA ALA A 14 9.45 -15.28 13.75
C ALA A 14 8.80 -16.67 13.68
N ALA A 15 7.63 -16.83 14.26
CA ALA A 15 6.78 -17.96 13.97
C ALA A 15 6.59 -18.04 12.45
N THR A 16 6.69 -19.24 11.87
CA THR A 16 6.43 -19.42 10.44
C THR A 16 5.02 -18.90 10.15
N PRO A 17 4.83 -17.98 9.20
CA PRO A 17 3.50 -17.49 8.86
C PRO A 17 2.55 -18.63 8.51
N ARG A 18 1.30 -18.50 8.89
CA ARG A 18 0.25 -19.45 8.51
C ARG A 18 -0.20 -19.16 7.09
N HIS A 19 -0.16 -20.17 6.22
CA HIS A 19 -0.60 -20.12 4.83
C HIS A 19 -1.88 -20.90 4.66
N PHE A 20 -2.81 -20.35 3.90
CA PHE A 20 -4.08 -20.98 3.55
C PHE A 20 -4.23 -20.99 2.04
N VAL A 21 -4.73 -22.09 1.49
CA VAL A 21 -5.07 -22.17 0.06
C VAL A 21 -6.52 -21.76 -0.11
N TRP A 22 -6.80 -20.95 -1.12
CA TRP A 22 -8.17 -20.52 -1.42
C TRP A 22 -9.01 -21.65 -2.00
N HIS A 23 -10.09 -22.01 -1.34
CA HIS A 23 -11.05 -23.05 -1.77
C HIS A 23 -12.47 -22.51 -2.02
N GLY A 24 -12.59 -21.21 -2.30
CA GLY A 24 -13.87 -20.56 -2.64
C GLY A 24 -14.61 -19.92 -1.47
N GLU A 25 -14.11 -20.05 -0.23
CA GLU A 25 -14.69 -19.43 0.95
C GLU A 25 -13.63 -19.10 2.00
N MET A 26 -13.94 -18.17 2.89
CA MET A 26 -13.15 -17.86 4.08
C MET A 26 -13.66 -18.67 5.27
N GLY A 27 -12.91 -19.71 5.66
CA GLY A 27 -13.23 -20.59 6.78
C GLY A 27 -13.10 -19.92 8.16
N ASP A 28 -13.63 -20.57 9.18
CA ASP A 28 -13.53 -20.06 10.56
C ASP A 28 -12.09 -20.13 11.11
N ASP A 29 -11.29 -21.07 10.61
CA ASP A 29 -9.85 -21.17 10.89
C ASP A 29 -9.07 -19.98 10.34
N MET A 30 -9.39 -19.51 9.12
CA MET A 30 -8.83 -18.29 8.54
C MET A 30 -9.22 -17.06 9.36
N CYS A 31 -10.48 -16.97 9.80
CA CYS A 31 -10.95 -15.89 10.64
C CYS A 31 -10.21 -15.85 11.99
N ALA A 32 -10.03 -17.02 12.62
CA ALA A 32 -9.31 -17.15 13.88
C ALA A 32 -7.82 -16.76 13.72
N ALA A 33 -7.19 -17.21 12.63
CA ALA A 33 -5.82 -16.85 12.31
C ALA A 33 -5.64 -15.35 12.10
N PHE A 34 -6.54 -14.72 11.33
CA PHE A 34 -6.52 -13.28 11.11
C PHE A 34 -6.70 -12.49 12.41
N ALA A 35 -7.62 -12.92 13.27
CA ALA A 35 -7.87 -12.28 14.57
C ALA A 35 -6.67 -12.40 15.52
N GLU A 36 -5.88 -13.48 15.43
CA GLU A 36 -4.71 -13.73 16.26
C GLU A 36 -3.47 -13.02 15.72
N ASP A 37 -3.18 -13.16 14.42
CA ASP A 37 -1.94 -12.72 13.82
C ASP A 37 -1.99 -11.27 13.32
N GLY A 38 -3.20 -10.74 12.99
CA GLY A 38 -3.40 -9.43 12.37
C GLY A 38 -3.17 -9.40 10.86
N TYR A 39 -2.80 -10.52 10.27
CA TYR A 39 -2.69 -10.71 8.84
C TYR A 39 -3.08 -12.14 8.44
N LEU A 40 -3.31 -12.34 7.14
CA LEU A 40 -3.67 -13.64 6.57
C LEU A 40 -2.98 -13.79 5.21
N ILE A 41 -2.33 -14.92 4.98
CA ILE A 41 -1.74 -15.26 3.69
C ILE A 41 -2.63 -16.29 3.02
N ILE A 42 -3.21 -15.93 1.88
CA ILE A 42 -4.09 -16.79 1.08
C ILE A 42 -3.43 -17.05 -0.27
N GLU A 43 -3.03 -18.27 -0.50
CA GLU A 43 -2.47 -18.73 -1.76
C GLU A 43 -3.57 -19.09 -2.76
N ASP A 44 -3.25 -19.02 -4.05
CA ASP A 44 -4.17 -19.33 -5.17
C ASP A 44 -5.48 -18.53 -5.14
N PHE A 45 -5.43 -17.31 -4.58
CA PHE A 45 -6.60 -16.43 -4.44
C PHE A 45 -7.05 -15.83 -5.78
N PHE A 46 -6.09 -15.54 -6.66
CA PHE A 46 -6.32 -15.19 -8.07
C PHE A 46 -5.53 -16.14 -8.96
N ALA A 47 -6.07 -16.44 -10.14
CA ALA A 47 -5.34 -17.18 -11.14
C ALA A 47 -4.20 -16.32 -11.74
N ALA A 48 -3.11 -16.97 -12.14
CA ALA A 48 -1.92 -16.27 -12.66
C ALA A 48 -2.23 -15.40 -13.88
N ASP A 49 -3.11 -15.88 -14.78
CA ASP A 49 -3.54 -15.13 -15.97
C ASP A 49 -4.32 -13.85 -15.63
N GLN A 50 -5.08 -13.84 -14.53
CA GLN A 50 -5.77 -12.65 -14.04
C GLN A 50 -4.75 -11.61 -13.50
N CYS A 51 -3.74 -12.07 -12.76
CA CYS A 51 -2.65 -11.23 -12.28
C CYS A 51 -1.82 -10.65 -13.43
N ASP A 52 -1.47 -11.49 -14.42
CA ASP A 52 -0.72 -11.07 -15.61
C ASP A 52 -1.50 -10.05 -16.46
N ALA A 53 -2.81 -10.25 -16.63
CA ALA A 53 -3.67 -9.33 -17.34
C ALA A 53 -3.72 -7.95 -16.65
N LEU A 54 -3.89 -7.92 -15.33
CA LEU A 54 -3.93 -6.66 -14.56
C LEU A 54 -2.57 -5.95 -14.59
N LYS A 55 -1.47 -6.69 -14.48
CA LYS A 55 -0.11 -6.15 -14.61
C LYS A 55 0.12 -5.55 -15.98
N ALA A 56 -0.26 -6.24 -17.05
CA ALA A 56 -0.15 -5.73 -18.42
C ALA A 56 -0.99 -4.46 -18.63
N HIS A 57 -2.20 -4.42 -18.05
CA HIS A 57 -3.05 -3.23 -18.08
C HIS A 57 -2.40 -2.03 -17.38
N ALA A 58 -1.86 -2.23 -16.18
CA ALA A 58 -1.15 -1.18 -15.43
C ALA A 58 0.07 -0.64 -16.20
N ILE A 59 0.83 -1.52 -16.85
CA ILE A 59 1.94 -1.12 -17.73
C ILE A 59 1.41 -0.26 -18.90
N GLY A 60 0.28 -0.64 -19.48
CA GLY A 60 -0.38 0.16 -20.52
C GLY A 60 -0.79 1.55 -20.06
N LEU A 61 -1.25 1.71 -18.81
CA LEU A 61 -1.54 3.02 -18.22
C LEU A 61 -0.27 3.88 -18.11
N MET A 62 0.85 3.29 -17.70
CA MET A 62 2.14 4.00 -17.62
C MET A 62 2.64 4.44 -19.00
N ASP A 63 2.54 3.56 -20.01
CA ASP A 63 3.00 3.87 -21.38
C ASP A 63 2.19 4.95 -22.06
N ASN A 64 0.89 5.02 -21.76
CA ASN A 64 -0.02 6.00 -22.36
C ASN A 64 -0.14 7.27 -21.51
N HIS A 65 0.55 7.35 -20.38
CA HIS A 65 0.54 8.55 -19.55
C HIS A 65 1.19 9.71 -20.31
N GLN A 66 0.43 10.76 -20.53
CA GLN A 66 0.93 12.00 -21.11
C GLN A 66 1.53 12.86 -19.99
N ALA A 67 2.78 13.27 -20.15
CA ALA A 67 3.56 13.98 -19.15
C ALA A 67 3.12 15.43 -18.89
N ASP A 68 1.89 15.80 -19.20
CA ASP A 68 1.35 17.16 -19.02
C ASP A 68 0.85 17.46 -17.60
N GLU A 69 0.89 16.48 -16.70
CA GLU A 69 0.54 16.68 -15.29
C GLU A 69 1.79 16.68 -14.42
N ASP A 70 1.80 17.50 -13.39
CA ASP A 70 2.86 17.62 -12.40
C ASP A 70 3.19 16.26 -11.77
N LEU A 71 4.14 15.52 -12.35
CA LEU A 71 4.62 14.28 -11.79
C LEU A 71 5.29 14.55 -10.44
N VAL A 72 4.92 13.79 -9.42
CA VAL A 72 5.40 13.98 -8.06
C VAL A 72 6.21 12.77 -7.61
N VAL A 73 7.44 13.03 -7.18
CA VAL A 73 8.27 12.02 -6.53
C VAL A 73 7.69 11.67 -5.16
N PHE A 74 7.42 10.40 -4.93
CA PHE A 74 7.02 9.88 -3.63
C PHE A 74 8.26 9.74 -2.75
N SER A 75 8.23 10.37 -1.56
CA SER A 75 9.28 10.19 -0.54
C SER A 75 8.62 9.97 0.81
N ALA A 76 9.05 8.93 1.49
CA ALA A 76 8.60 8.63 2.86
C ALA A 76 9.19 9.62 3.89
N ALA A 77 10.26 10.37 3.54
CA ALA A 77 11.06 11.15 4.49
C ALA A 77 10.76 12.64 4.56
N GLY A 78 9.90 13.20 3.71
CA GLY A 78 9.53 14.60 3.79
C GLY A 78 9.21 15.27 2.45
N GLN A 79 8.21 16.13 2.44
CA GLN A 79 7.67 16.68 1.20
C GLN A 79 7.48 18.20 1.25
N ALA A 80 7.85 18.87 0.17
CA ALA A 80 7.53 20.28 -0.06
C ALA A 80 6.04 20.47 -0.39
N HIS A 81 5.49 21.67 -0.12
CA HIS A 81 4.05 21.98 -0.15
C HIS A 81 3.28 21.61 -1.43
N ALA A 82 3.87 21.76 -2.62
CA ALA A 82 3.20 21.39 -3.89
C ALA A 82 2.97 19.89 -4.02
N LYS A 83 3.90 19.10 -3.48
CA LYS A 83 3.79 17.63 -3.42
C LYS A 83 2.68 17.17 -2.47
N ALA A 84 2.47 17.93 -1.38
CA ALA A 84 1.41 17.64 -0.41
C ALA A 84 0.01 17.79 -1.03
N ASP A 85 -0.22 18.80 -1.87
CA ASP A 85 -1.51 19.03 -2.54
C ASP A 85 -1.79 17.96 -3.59
N TYR A 86 -0.81 17.56 -4.38
CA TYR A 86 -0.95 16.47 -5.34
C TYR A 86 -1.36 15.17 -4.65
N PHE A 87 -0.70 14.82 -3.56
CA PHE A 87 -1.03 13.65 -2.74
C PHE A 87 -2.42 13.79 -2.09
N ARG A 88 -2.68 14.91 -1.42
CA ARG A 88 -3.91 15.15 -0.66
C ARG A 88 -5.17 15.12 -1.54
N THR A 89 -5.06 15.57 -2.79
CA THR A 89 -6.17 15.63 -3.74
C THR A 89 -6.19 14.45 -4.71
N SER A 90 -5.54 13.34 -4.38
CA SER A 90 -5.45 12.15 -5.22
C SER A 90 -6.51 11.08 -4.90
N GLY A 91 -7.26 11.23 -3.80
CA GLY A 91 -8.20 10.22 -3.33
C GLY A 91 -9.37 9.93 -4.29
N ASP A 92 -9.73 10.89 -5.14
CA ASP A 92 -10.78 10.77 -6.16
C ASP A 92 -10.23 10.70 -7.61
N LYS A 93 -8.95 10.37 -7.77
CA LYS A 93 -8.24 10.41 -9.05
C LYS A 93 -7.35 9.19 -9.26
N ILE A 94 -6.95 8.99 -10.53
CA ILE A 94 -5.82 8.14 -10.89
C ILE A 94 -4.62 9.05 -11.10
N ARG A 95 -3.58 8.91 -10.27
CA ARG A 95 -2.35 9.67 -10.32
C ARG A 95 -1.13 8.77 -10.25
N PHE A 96 -0.05 9.25 -10.84
CA PHE A 96 1.24 8.55 -10.86
C PHE A 96 2.20 9.20 -9.89
N PHE A 97 2.81 8.40 -9.05
CA PHE A 97 3.82 8.83 -8.11
C PHE A 97 5.15 8.20 -8.51
N LEU A 98 6.20 9.00 -8.57
CA LEU A 98 7.51 8.55 -9.01
C LEU A 98 8.40 8.11 -7.86
N GLU A 99 9.32 7.21 -8.16
CA GLU A 99 10.37 6.78 -7.25
C GLU A 99 11.34 7.92 -6.91
N GLU A 100 11.95 7.87 -5.73
CA GLU A 100 13.10 8.69 -5.39
C GLU A 100 14.25 8.40 -6.36
N GLY A 101 14.83 9.45 -6.93
CA GLY A 101 15.88 9.33 -7.92
C GLY A 101 15.41 9.12 -9.37
N ALA A 102 14.10 9.00 -9.63
CA ALA A 102 13.57 8.87 -10.97
C ALA A 102 13.62 10.16 -11.79
N VAL A 103 13.75 11.31 -11.15
CA VAL A 103 13.88 12.63 -11.79
C VAL A 103 15.11 13.37 -11.28
N ASP A 104 15.69 14.24 -12.11
CA ASP A 104 16.74 15.17 -11.70
C ASP A 104 16.19 16.43 -11.00
N GLU A 105 17.08 17.35 -10.65
CA GLU A 105 16.74 18.62 -10.00
C GLU A 105 15.84 19.53 -10.87
N ALA A 106 15.84 19.32 -12.20
CA ALA A 106 14.99 20.05 -13.13
C ALA A 106 13.64 19.36 -13.36
N GLY A 107 13.37 18.21 -12.70
CA GLY A 107 12.15 17.41 -12.86
C GLY A 107 12.12 16.53 -14.11
N GLN A 108 13.29 16.34 -14.79
CA GLN A 108 13.36 15.50 -15.98
C GLN A 108 13.57 14.03 -15.60
N LEU A 109 12.79 13.14 -16.22
CA LEU A 109 12.94 11.70 -16.04
C LEU A 109 14.35 11.23 -16.42
N GLN A 110 14.98 10.47 -15.52
CA GLN A 110 16.30 9.86 -15.70
C GLN A 110 16.22 8.40 -16.15
N VAL A 111 15.04 7.79 -16.03
CA VAL A 111 14.73 6.41 -16.41
C VAL A 111 13.41 6.39 -17.18
N PRO A 112 13.09 5.33 -17.95
CA PRO A 112 11.80 5.17 -18.58
C PRO A 112 10.64 5.26 -17.57
N MET A 113 9.46 5.76 -18.00
CA MET A 113 8.28 5.93 -17.13
C MET A 113 7.93 4.67 -16.34
N ARG A 114 8.02 3.49 -16.97
CA ARG A 114 7.75 2.20 -16.30
C ARG A 114 8.66 1.91 -15.11
N GLU A 115 9.91 2.38 -15.17
CA GLU A 115 10.91 2.23 -14.10
C GLU A 115 10.84 3.38 -13.11
N ALA A 116 10.28 4.51 -13.54
CA ALA A 116 10.15 5.70 -12.72
C ALA A 116 8.97 5.64 -11.76
N VAL A 117 7.89 4.90 -12.08
CA VAL A 117 6.67 4.86 -11.28
C VAL A 117 6.86 4.02 -10.03
N ASN A 118 6.62 4.63 -8.86
CA ASN A 118 6.49 3.96 -7.58
C ASN A 118 5.10 3.34 -7.41
N LYS A 119 4.04 4.14 -7.69
CA LYS A 119 2.66 3.68 -7.60
C LYS A 119 1.71 4.48 -8.47
N ILE A 120 0.61 3.84 -8.82
CA ILE A 120 -0.57 4.45 -9.43
C ILE A 120 -1.69 4.39 -8.39
N GLY A 121 -2.34 5.48 -8.07
CA GLY A 121 -3.43 5.54 -7.09
C GLY A 121 -4.14 6.90 -7.09
N HIS A 122 -5.20 7.08 -6.35
CA HIS A 122 -5.68 6.18 -5.28
C HIS A 122 -7.12 5.69 -5.55
N ASN A 123 -7.70 5.98 -6.72
CA ASN A 123 -9.07 5.61 -7.06
C ASN A 123 -9.18 4.73 -8.33
N LEU A 124 -8.24 3.79 -8.49
CA LEU A 124 -8.27 2.83 -9.60
C LEU A 124 -9.55 2.00 -9.59
N HIS A 125 -10.04 1.60 -8.44
CA HIS A 125 -11.23 0.76 -8.25
C HIS A 125 -12.54 1.38 -8.74
N ASP A 126 -12.63 2.70 -8.89
CA ASP A 126 -13.84 3.39 -9.39
C ASP A 126 -13.64 3.96 -10.78
N LEU A 127 -12.43 4.35 -11.13
CA LEU A 127 -12.16 5.10 -12.35
C LEU A 127 -11.58 4.27 -13.50
N ASP A 128 -11.10 3.04 -13.20
CA ASP A 128 -10.55 2.13 -14.20
C ASP A 128 -11.34 0.81 -14.19
N SER A 129 -11.80 0.36 -15.37
CA SER A 129 -12.69 -0.80 -15.49
C SER A 129 -12.03 -2.11 -15.06
N GLU A 130 -10.75 -2.31 -15.41
CA GLU A 130 -10.02 -3.54 -15.10
C GLU A 130 -9.71 -3.63 -13.60
N PHE A 131 -9.24 -2.53 -13.00
CA PHE A 131 -9.04 -2.45 -11.56
C PHE A 131 -10.36 -2.51 -10.79
N SER A 132 -11.44 -1.96 -11.33
CA SER A 132 -12.79 -2.07 -10.74
C SER A 132 -13.26 -3.52 -10.68
N ALA A 133 -13.14 -4.25 -11.79
CA ALA A 133 -13.51 -5.66 -11.87
C ALA A 133 -12.66 -6.52 -10.92
N PHE A 134 -11.35 -6.28 -10.87
CA PHE A 134 -10.43 -7.01 -10.00
C PHE A 134 -10.70 -6.74 -8.52
N SER A 135 -10.82 -5.47 -8.12
CA SER A 135 -11.05 -5.08 -6.72
C SER A 135 -12.42 -5.53 -6.18
N ARG A 136 -13.39 -5.75 -7.07
CA ARG A 136 -14.74 -6.22 -6.73
C ARG A 136 -14.98 -7.67 -7.12
N ALA A 137 -13.93 -8.44 -7.39
CA ALA A 137 -14.03 -9.86 -7.67
C ALA A 137 -14.80 -10.60 -6.55
N PRO A 138 -15.58 -11.64 -6.88
CA PRO A 138 -16.42 -12.34 -5.90
C PRO A 138 -15.66 -12.80 -4.65
N GLN A 139 -14.44 -13.30 -4.80
CA GLN A 139 -13.60 -13.73 -3.66
C GLN A 139 -13.19 -12.56 -2.77
N MET A 140 -12.83 -11.40 -3.34
CA MET A 140 -12.53 -10.18 -2.58
C MET A 140 -13.72 -9.76 -1.73
N ARG A 141 -14.90 -9.75 -2.35
CA ARG A 141 -16.15 -9.42 -1.68
C ARG A 141 -16.47 -10.41 -0.56
N MET A 142 -16.34 -11.72 -0.80
CA MET A 142 -16.61 -12.75 0.22
C MET A 142 -15.73 -12.57 1.46
N VAL A 143 -14.44 -12.31 1.27
CA VAL A 143 -13.52 -12.06 2.40
C VAL A 143 -13.91 -10.77 3.12
N ALA A 144 -14.16 -9.69 2.39
CA ALA A 144 -14.53 -8.41 2.99
C ALA A 144 -15.85 -8.52 3.79
N GLU A 145 -16.89 -9.18 3.26
CA GLU A 145 -18.17 -9.38 3.92
C GLU A 145 -18.09 -10.35 5.12
N LYS A 146 -17.10 -11.26 5.13
CA LYS A 146 -16.85 -12.13 6.29
C LYS A 146 -16.19 -11.34 7.44
N LEU A 147 -15.36 -10.35 7.14
CA LEU A 147 -14.65 -9.54 8.12
C LEU A 147 -15.45 -8.32 8.59
N PHE A 148 -16.32 -7.77 7.74
CA PHE A 148 -17.09 -6.55 8.01
C PHE A 148 -18.57 -6.72 7.71
N THR A 149 -19.42 -6.05 8.50
CA THR A 149 -20.87 -6.03 8.27
C THR A 149 -21.26 -5.27 6.99
N ALA A 150 -20.55 -4.21 6.66
CA ALA A 150 -20.81 -3.36 5.50
C ALA A 150 -19.49 -2.80 4.97
N PRO A 151 -18.66 -3.63 4.29
CA PRO A 151 -17.37 -3.19 3.81
C PRO A 151 -17.51 -2.11 2.74
N GLN A 152 -16.63 -1.12 2.81
CA GLN A 152 -16.49 -0.07 1.79
C GLN A 152 -15.07 -0.06 1.26
N LEU A 153 -14.93 -0.05 -0.05
CA LEU A 153 -13.65 0.07 -0.71
C LEU A 153 -13.28 1.55 -0.77
N LEU A 154 -12.26 1.95 -0.02
CA LEU A 154 -11.89 3.36 0.17
C LEU A 154 -10.78 3.81 -0.76
N GLN A 155 -9.83 2.92 -1.05
CA GLN A 155 -8.61 3.25 -1.77
C GLN A 155 -8.07 2.03 -2.49
N SER A 156 -7.45 2.24 -3.64
CA SER A 156 -6.69 1.22 -4.35
C SER A 156 -5.42 1.80 -4.96
N MET A 157 -4.36 1.02 -4.92
CA MET A 157 -3.07 1.38 -5.51
C MET A 157 -2.51 0.18 -6.28
N TYR A 158 -1.87 0.47 -7.40
CA TYR A 158 -0.91 -0.44 -8.03
C TYR A 158 0.48 0.02 -7.64
N ILE A 159 1.24 -0.83 -6.96
CA ILE A 159 2.57 -0.52 -6.42
C ILE A 159 3.63 -1.24 -7.24
N CYS A 160 4.63 -0.49 -7.70
CA CYS A 160 5.79 -1.03 -8.40
C CYS A 160 6.94 -1.25 -7.42
N LYS A 161 7.72 -2.30 -7.66
CA LYS A 161 8.99 -2.58 -6.97
C LYS A 161 10.09 -2.70 -8.01
N ASN A 162 10.46 -1.54 -8.57
CA ASN A 162 11.47 -1.47 -9.62
C ASN A 162 12.87 -1.76 -9.05
N ALA A 163 13.67 -2.54 -9.78
CA ALA A 163 15.01 -2.90 -9.35
C ALA A 163 15.93 -1.66 -9.38
N HIS A 164 16.79 -1.54 -8.36
CA HIS A 164 17.86 -0.53 -8.28
C HIS A 164 17.40 0.93 -8.17
N ILE A 165 16.11 1.21 -7.99
CA ILE A 165 15.57 2.55 -7.83
C ILE A 165 14.53 2.55 -6.71
N GLY A 166 14.36 3.69 -6.04
CA GLY A 166 13.34 3.91 -5.03
C GLY A 166 13.82 3.91 -3.60
N GLY A 167 12.94 4.33 -2.71
CA GLY A 167 13.17 4.43 -1.28
C GLY A 167 12.61 3.23 -0.52
N GLU A 168 13.11 3.07 0.71
CA GLU A 168 12.59 2.09 1.65
C GLU A 168 11.18 2.47 2.13
N VAL A 169 10.30 1.48 2.26
CA VAL A 169 9.01 1.63 2.94
C VAL A 169 9.15 1.10 4.35
N ASN A 170 9.18 2.02 5.32
CA ASN A 170 9.30 1.68 6.73
C ASN A 170 8.07 0.92 7.23
N CYS A 171 8.24 0.13 8.29
CA CYS A 171 7.15 -0.52 8.99
C CYS A 171 6.13 0.53 9.48
N HIS A 172 4.85 0.30 9.23
CA HIS A 172 3.76 1.21 9.58
C HIS A 172 2.45 0.43 9.78
N GLN A 173 1.47 1.09 10.33
CA GLN A 173 0.08 0.62 10.40
C GLN A 173 -0.72 1.41 9.36
N ASP A 174 -1.58 0.75 8.57
CA ASP A 174 -2.39 1.40 7.54
C ASP A 174 -3.35 2.44 8.14
N SER A 175 -3.85 2.20 9.35
CA SER A 175 -4.64 3.17 10.12
C SER A 175 -3.92 4.50 10.38
N THR A 176 -2.60 4.55 10.27
CA THR A 176 -1.82 5.80 10.30
C THR A 176 -2.27 6.77 9.21
N PHE A 177 -2.63 6.26 8.03
CA PHE A 177 -3.03 7.04 6.86
C PHE A 177 -4.54 7.02 6.61
N LEU A 178 -5.21 5.93 7.00
CA LEU A 178 -6.63 5.68 6.77
C LEU A 178 -7.35 5.45 8.11
N TYR A 179 -7.25 6.44 8.99
CA TYR A 179 -7.84 6.37 10.33
C TYR A 179 -9.36 6.42 10.29
N THR A 180 -9.98 5.53 11.06
CA THR A 180 -11.42 5.51 11.33
C THR A 180 -11.68 5.41 12.84
N GLU A 181 -12.86 5.85 13.29
CA GLU A 181 -13.29 5.74 14.69
C GLU A 181 -14.62 4.98 14.76
N PRO A 182 -14.65 3.73 15.27
CA PRO A 182 -13.51 2.93 15.69
C PRO A 182 -12.59 2.52 14.52
N GLU A 183 -11.35 2.12 14.82
CA GLU A 183 -10.42 1.63 13.82
C GLU A 183 -10.98 0.41 13.10
N SER A 184 -11.05 0.46 11.76
CA SER A 184 -11.66 -0.57 10.93
C SER A 184 -11.02 -0.71 9.54
N CYS A 185 -9.81 -0.16 9.34
CA CYS A 185 -9.10 -0.26 8.08
C CYS A 185 -8.43 -1.62 7.93
N ILE A 186 -8.70 -2.34 6.82
CA ILE A 186 -8.01 -3.57 6.43
C ILE A 186 -7.49 -3.40 5.01
N GLY A 187 -6.22 -3.75 4.80
CA GLY A 187 -5.58 -3.78 3.49
C GLY A 187 -5.69 -5.16 2.84
N PHE A 188 -6.03 -5.19 1.55
CA PHE A 188 -5.86 -6.36 0.69
C PHE A 188 -4.64 -6.13 -0.17
N TRP A 189 -3.56 -6.85 0.09
CA TRP A 189 -2.36 -6.81 -0.72
C TRP A 189 -2.32 -8.04 -1.62
N VAL A 190 -2.28 -7.84 -2.93
CA VAL A 190 -2.27 -8.92 -3.91
C VAL A 190 -0.96 -8.90 -4.67
N ALA A 191 -0.18 -9.98 -4.54
CA ALA A 191 1.01 -10.19 -5.36
C ALA A 191 0.59 -10.52 -6.80
N LEU A 192 1.03 -9.70 -7.77
CA LEU A 192 0.78 -9.93 -9.20
C LEU A 192 1.92 -10.72 -9.87
N GLU A 193 2.95 -11.05 -9.11
CA GLU A 193 4.07 -11.93 -9.44
C GLU A 193 4.63 -12.52 -8.15
N ASP A 194 5.51 -13.51 -8.23
CA ASP A 194 6.10 -14.14 -7.05
C ASP A 194 6.82 -13.09 -6.20
N ALA A 195 6.38 -12.94 -4.96
CA ALA A 195 6.95 -12.00 -4.01
C ALA A 195 7.94 -12.71 -3.07
N THR A 196 9.20 -12.34 -3.16
CA THR A 196 10.30 -12.92 -2.39
C THR A 196 11.08 -11.84 -1.64
N PRO A 197 11.89 -12.20 -0.62
CA PRO A 197 12.75 -11.23 0.05
C PRO A 197 13.70 -10.48 -0.90
N GLU A 198 14.07 -11.09 -2.03
CA GLU A 198 14.98 -10.53 -3.02
C GLU A 198 14.32 -9.49 -3.93
N ASN A 199 12.98 -9.53 -4.07
CA ASN A 199 12.25 -8.62 -4.97
C ASN A 199 11.27 -7.69 -4.25
N GLY A 200 11.35 -7.59 -2.92
CA GLY A 200 10.62 -6.61 -2.14
C GLY A 200 9.25 -7.06 -1.65
N CYS A 201 9.12 -8.31 -1.19
CA CYS A 201 7.93 -8.79 -0.49
C CYS A 201 7.63 -7.97 0.77
N LEU A 202 6.43 -8.13 1.31
CA LEU A 202 6.04 -7.54 2.58
C LEU A 202 6.62 -8.31 3.77
N TYR A 203 6.85 -7.59 4.85
CA TYR A 203 7.10 -8.12 6.19
C TYR A 203 5.95 -7.69 7.10
N ALA A 204 5.47 -8.58 7.95
CA ALA A 204 4.38 -8.31 8.87
C ALA A 204 4.79 -8.64 10.31
N GLU A 205 4.42 -7.77 11.24
CA GLU A 205 4.57 -8.01 12.68
C GLU A 205 3.37 -8.83 13.16
N THR A 206 3.61 -10.09 13.57
CA THR A 206 2.56 -10.98 14.06
C THR A 206 1.98 -10.43 15.37
N GLY A 207 0.65 -10.26 15.41
CA GLY A 207 -0.05 -9.70 16.56
C GLY A 207 0.09 -8.19 16.73
N GLY A 208 0.80 -7.50 15.82
CA GLY A 208 1.04 -6.04 15.91
C GLY A 208 -0.21 -5.18 15.93
N HIS A 209 -1.33 -5.69 15.42
CA HIS A 209 -2.65 -5.03 15.46
C HIS A 209 -3.27 -4.99 16.87
N HIS A 210 -2.79 -5.76 17.81
CA HIS A 210 -3.22 -5.66 19.23
C HIS A 210 -2.56 -4.50 19.97
N GLY A 211 -1.51 -3.92 19.41
CA GLY A 211 -0.83 -2.75 19.95
C GLY A 211 -1.57 -1.45 19.66
N PRO A 212 -1.16 -0.35 20.30
CA PRO A 212 -1.74 0.97 20.04
C PRO A 212 -1.38 1.46 18.63
N LEU A 213 -2.22 2.37 18.08
CA LEU A 213 -1.86 3.13 16.89
C LEU A 213 -0.64 4.02 17.22
N ARG A 214 0.45 3.86 16.45
CA ARG A 214 1.74 4.50 16.75
C ARG A 214 1.88 5.91 16.15
N ALA A 215 1.19 6.18 15.05
CA ALA A 215 1.24 7.48 14.41
C ALA A 215 -0.05 7.80 13.64
N LEU A 216 -0.28 9.09 13.41
CA LEU A 216 -1.31 9.59 12.50
C LEU A 216 -0.69 10.54 11.48
N PHE A 217 -1.02 10.34 10.22
CA PHE A 217 -0.73 11.27 9.14
C PHE A 217 -1.89 12.24 8.98
N GLN A 218 -1.70 13.49 9.38
CA GLN A 218 -2.78 14.46 9.46
C GLN A 218 -2.33 15.88 9.08
N GLY A 219 -3.30 16.76 8.79
CA GLY A 219 -3.03 18.18 8.63
C GLY A 219 -2.65 18.84 9.98
N LEU A 220 -1.67 19.73 9.98
CA LEU A 220 -1.17 20.41 11.20
C LEU A 220 -2.10 21.46 11.76
N ARG A 221 -3.20 21.81 11.09
CA ARG A 221 -4.16 22.82 11.57
C ARG A 221 -5.53 22.21 11.80
N GLY A 222 -5.90 22.11 13.08
CA GLY A 222 -7.30 22.04 13.59
C GLY A 222 -8.13 20.86 13.14
N ASN A 223 -8.86 20.36 13.98
CA ASN A 223 -10.10 19.57 13.94
C ASN A 223 -10.50 18.88 12.59
N GLY A 224 -9.62 18.04 12.01
CA GLY A 224 -10.03 17.08 10.97
C GLY A 224 -9.71 17.51 9.55
N PHE A 225 -9.93 16.57 8.65
CA PHE A 225 -9.67 16.54 7.21
C PHE A 225 -10.21 17.70 6.35
N GLN A 226 -10.82 18.71 6.93
CA GLN A 226 -11.48 19.81 6.18
C GLN A 226 -10.63 21.05 5.97
N ASP A 227 -9.40 21.08 6.46
CA ASP A 227 -8.59 22.28 6.33
C ASP A 227 -7.84 22.31 4.99
N LYS A 228 -8.41 23.04 4.04
CA LYS A 228 -7.82 23.31 2.74
C LYS A 228 -6.59 24.19 2.89
N GLY A 229 -5.42 23.61 3.10
CA GLY A 229 -4.14 24.35 3.09
C GLY A 229 -3.22 24.13 4.28
N GLY A 230 -3.50 23.18 5.17
CA GLY A 230 -2.58 22.78 6.23
C GLY A 230 -1.43 21.91 5.72
N GLU A 231 -0.24 22.04 6.32
CA GLU A 231 0.84 21.08 6.12
C GLU A 231 0.42 19.69 6.59
N LEU A 232 0.72 18.67 5.79
CA LEU A 232 0.59 17.27 6.20
C LEU A 232 1.81 16.90 7.03
N ALA A 233 1.60 16.27 8.18
CA ALA A 233 2.68 15.79 9.01
C ALA A 233 2.32 14.49 9.71
N MET A 234 3.34 13.74 10.04
CA MET A 234 3.25 12.58 10.89
C MET A 234 3.23 13.02 12.35
N ARG A 235 2.16 12.67 13.07
CA ARG A 235 2.04 12.84 14.52
C ARG A 235 2.29 11.52 15.20
N THR A 236 3.35 11.42 15.97
CA THR A 236 3.61 10.25 16.83
C THR A 236 2.60 10.22 17.98
N LEU A 237 1.97 9.08 18.18
CA LEU A 237 1.04 8.79 19.27
C LEU A 237 1.67 7.88 20.31
N ASP A 238 2.44 6.90 19.86
CA ASP A 238 3.14 5.92 20.68
C ASP A 238 4.56 5.72 20.14
N THR A 239 5.53 5.58 21.02
CA THR A 239 6.96 5.46 20.67
C THR A 239 7.48 4.04 20.75
N THR A 240 6.62 3.05 21.02
CA THR A 240 7.01 1.64 21.04
C THR A 240 7.52 1.25 19.65
N PRO A 241 8.72 0.71 19.53
CA PRO A 241 9.26 0.26 18.25
C PRO A 241 8.41 -0.85 17.63
N PHE A 242 8.47 -0.97 16.30
CA PHE A 242 7.94 -2.13 15.61
C PHE A 242 8.87 -3.32 15.82
N GLY A 243 8.30 -4.52 16.03
CA GLY A 243 9.08 -5.76 16.12
C GLY A 243 9.65 -6.08 17.50
N GLU A 244 9.17 -5.45 18.60
CA GLU A 244 9.47 -5.82 19.99
C GLU A 244 8.35 -6.65 20.62
#